data_b1b698f1cb1928202df56d56a1acd75d
#
_entry.id   b1b698f1cb1928202df56d56a1acd75d
#
_cell.length_a   1.000
_cell.length_b   1.000
_cell.length_c   1.000
_cell.angle_alpha   90.00
_cell.angle_beta   90.00
_cell.angle_gamma   90.00
#
_symmetry.space_group_name_H-M   'P 1'
#
loop_
_entity.id
_entity.type
_entity.pdbx_description
1 polymer ?
#
loop_
_entity_poly.entity_id
_entity_poly.type
_entity_poly.pdbx_seq_one_letter_code
_entity_poly.pdbx_strand_id
1 'polypeptide(L)'
;MCGLVGMVGERDVAADIYDALTMLQHRGQDAAGIMTCSDGKLMQRKGEGLVRDVFRSNHMAQLLGRFGIGHARYPTQGSSGAALAQPFYVNSPYGIALAHNGNLTNSAFLSDELFQSDLRHLNTDSDSEVLLNVFAHELHRLGKLMPLPEDIFTAISTVHKRCEGGYAAVALIAGFGLVAFRDPHGIRPLVVGQRVAPSGVVEYMVASESVALDVSGYELIGDVLPGEAICVSEAGTLYRQQCAENPKLTPCIFEHVYFARPDSLMDSISVYKTRMRQGAALAKKVLRERPQHGIDVVIPIPDTSRVAGQSLAYELGVKFREGFMKNRYIGRTFIMPGQSERKKSVRQKLNPVPLEFQDKTVLLVDDSIVRGTTCGQIIQMAREAGAKQVYFASAAPPVRFPNVYGIDMPAADELIAHGRTVEEVRVEIGADWLVYQDLEDLLACSREGNPAVDGFESSVFDGEYLTGNIDEHYLQSIQAARADSAKRHGDALGVSDGAVVGLHNDS
;
A
#
# COMPACT_ATOMS: atom_id res chain seq x y z
N MET A 1 3.37 1.56 -0.12
CA MET A 1 2.25 0.72 0.39
C MET A 1 2.76 -0.70 0.50
N CYS A 2 2.60 -1.34 1.64
CA CYS A 2 3.14 -2.67 1.88
C CYS A 2 2.05 -3.74 1.92
N GLY A 3 2.43 -5.01 1.72
CA GLY A 3 1.56 -6.17 1.92
C GLY A 3 1.88 -6.83 3.26
N LEU A 4 0.85 -7.03 4.09
CA LEU A 4 0.93 -7.70 5.39
C LEU A 4 0.20 -9.02 5.36
N VAL A 5 0.75 -10.00 6.07
CA VAL A 5 0.10 -11.28 6.36
C VAL A 5 0.44 -11.68 7.79
N GLY A 6 -0.55 -12.16 8.54
CA GLY A 6 -0.36 -12.84 9.82
C GLY A 6 -1.19 -14.13 9.82
N MET A 7 -0.64 -15.23 10.30
CA MET A 7 -1.31 -16.52 10.27
C MET A 7 -1.15 -17.31 11.56
N VAL A 8 -2.23 -18.03 11.89
CA VAL A 8 -2.25 -19.08 12.91
C VAL A 8 -2.85 -20.32 12.29
N GLY A 9 -2.10 -21.38 12.19
CA GLY A 9 -2.51 -22.65 11.59
C GLY A 9 -2.34 -23.86 12.52
N GLU A 10 -2.80 -25.00 12.09
CA GLU A 10 -2.60 -26.28 12.74
C GLU A 10 -1.17 -26.84 12.45
N ARG A 11 -0.63 -26.47 11.29
CA ARG A 11 0.70 -26.91 10.78
C ARG A 11 1.61 -25.71 10.52
N ASP A 12 2.81 -25.96 10.02
CA ASP A 12 3.74 -24.92 9.59
C ASP A 12 3.08 -23.99 8.55
N VAL A 13 3.07 -22.66 8.83
CA VAL A 13 2.34 -21.66 8.05
C VAL A 13 3.19 -20.95 7.00
N ALA A 14 4.48 -21.19 6.95
CA ALA A 14 5.40 -20.45 6.08
C ALA A 14 5.01 -20.52 4.59
N ALA A 15 4.57 -21.69 4.10
CA ALA A 15 4.17 -21.88 2.71
C ALA A 15 2.90 -21.07 2.38
N ASP A 16 1.90 -21.10 3.25
CA ASP A 16 0.65 -20.35 3.07
C ASP A 16 0.93 -18.83 3.13
N ILE A 17 1.86 -18.37 4.01
CA ILE A 17 2.29 -16.97 4.05
C ILE A 17 3.01 -16.57 2.75
N TYR A 18 3.87 -17.44 2.22
CA TYR A 18 4.55 -17.19 0.93
C TYR A 18 3.54 -17.00 -0.22
N ASP A 19 2.53 -17.86 -0.31
CA ASP A 19 1.50 -17.77 -1.33
C ASP A 19 0.68 -16.48 -1.17
N ALA A 20 0.27 -16.16 0.04
CA ALA A 20 -0.44 -14.92 0.36
C ALA A 20 0.37 -13.66 0.03
N LEU A 21 1.67 -13.62 0.37
CA LEU A 21 2.55 -12.51 0.01
C LEU A 21 2.75 -12.41 -1.50
N THR A 22 2.77 -13.54 -2.22
CA THR A 22 2.84 -13.55 -3.69
C THR A 22 1.59 -12.89 -4.29
N MET A 23 0.40 -13.13 -3.71
CA MET A 23 -0.83 -12.44 -4.12
C MET A 23 -0.81 -10.94 -3.81
N LEU A 24 -0.12 -10.54 -2.74
CA LEU A 24 0.07 -9.15 -2.33
C LEU A 24 1.32 -8.49 -2.96
N GLN A 25 2.02 -9.14 -3.89
CA GLN A 25 3.26 -8.63 -4.49
C GLN A 25 3.08 -7.27 -5.18
N HIS A 26 1.89 -6.94 -5.65
CA HIS A 26 1.56 -5.63 -6.24
C HIS A 26 1.72 -4.49 -5.22
N ARG A 27 1.59 -4.78 -3.93
CA ARG A 27 1.74 -3.79 -2.84
C ARG A 27 3.19 -3.48 -2.51
N GLY A 28 4.11 -4.43 -2.72
CA GLY A 28 5.52 -4.23 -2.42
C GLY A 28 6.44 -5.14 -3.25
N GLN A 29 7.53 -4.58 -3.79
CA GLN A 29 8.45 -5.29 -4.69
C GLN A 29 9.93 -5.03 -4.37
N ASP A 30 10.21 -4.32 -3.28
CA ASP A 30 11.55 -3.88 -2.88
C ASP A 30 12.25 -4.92 -1.99
N ALA A 31 11.53 -5.43 -1.01
CA ALA A 31 12.02 -6.44 -0.09
C ALA A 31 10.86 -7.32 0.40
N ALA A 32 11.16 -8.50 0.87
CA ALA A 32 10.20 -9.40 1.49
C ALA A 32 10.77 -10.07 2.72
N GLY A 33 9.91 -10.43 3.69
CA GLY A 33 10.32 -11.15 4.88
C GLY A 33 9.20 -12.00 5.45
N ILE A 34 9.56 -13.12 6.03
CA ILE A 34 8.69 -14.02 6.80
C ILE A 34 9.37 -14.31 8.13
N MET A 35 8.59 -14.28 9.19
CA MET A 35 8.99 -14.76 10.50
C MET A 35 7.96 -15.75 11.02
N THR A 36 8.41 -16.88 11.54
CA THR A 36 7.56 -17.90 12.16
C THR A 36 7.97 -18.16 13.60
N CYS A 37 7.07 -18.76 14.38
CA CYS A 37 7.32 -19.13 15.77
C CYS A 37 6.96 -20.59 16.01
N SER A 38 7.91 -21.35 16.55
CA SER A 38 7.76 -22.74 17.01
C SER A 38 8.40 -22.90 18.39
N ASP A 39 7.67 -23.46 19.34
CA ASP A 39 8.17 -23.72 20.70
C ASP A 39 8.85 -22.52 21.37
N GLY A 40 8.25 -21.32 21.18
CA GLY A 40 8.78 -20.06 21.72
C GLY A 40 10.04 -19.54 21.02
N LYS A 41 10.46 -20.16 19.90
CA LYS A 41 11.62 -19.72 19.10
C LYS A 41 11.13 -19.06 17.82
N LEU A 42 11.66 -17.87 17.53
CA LEU A 42 11.39 -17.13 16.32
C LEU A 42 12.45 -17.46 15.25
N MET A 43 11.97 -17.75 14.03
CA MET A 43 12.80 -18.01 12.86
C MET A 43 12.47 -17.00 11.79
N GLN A 44 13.47 -16.33 11.24
CA GLN A 44 13.29 -15.24 10.27
C GLN A 44 14.09 -15.50 8.99
N ARG A 45 13.44 -15.18 7.88
CA ARG A 45 14.12 -14.93 6.60
C ARG A 45 13.57 -13.66 5.98
N LYS A 46 14.47 -12.72 5.61
CA LYS A 46 14.13 -11.50 4.89
C LYS A 46 15.24 -11.12 3.93
N GLY A 47 14.93 -10.29 2.94
CA GLY A 47 15.91 -9.84 1.95
C GLY A 47 15.30 -8.91 0.92
N GLU A 48 16.15 -8.32 0.08
CA GLU A 48 15.75 -7.49 -1.04
C GLU A 48 15.23 -8.33 -2.21
N GLY A 49 14.25 -7.80 -2.93
CA GLY A 49 13.66 -8.41 -4.10
C GLY A 49 12.21 -8.87 -3.91
N LEU A 50 11.70 -9.55 -4.92
CA LEU A 50 10.36 -10.13 -4.89
C LEU A 50 10.29 -11.31 -3.93
N VAL A 51 9.10 -11.66 -3.48
CA VAL A 51 8.86 -12.84 -2.61
C VAL A 51 9.57 -14.09 -3.16
N ARG A 52 9.41 -14.38 -4.45
CA ARG A 52 10.05 -15.53 -5.11
C ARG A 52 11.59 -15.46 -5.15
N ASP A 53 12.17 -14.28 -5.09
CA ASP A 53 13.62 -14.08 -5.17
C ASP A 53 14.26 -14.25 -3.79
N VAL A 54 13.56 -13.83 -2.72
CA VAL A 54 14.01 -13.91 -1.32
C VAL A 54 13.86 -15.34 -0.76
N PHE A 55 12.76 -16.03 -1.11
CA PHE A 55 12.43 -17.33 -0.54
C PHE A 55 12.67 -18.46 -1.54
N ARG A 56 13.59 -19.36 -1.17
CA ARG A 56 13.90 -20.61 -1.89
C ARG A 56 13.45 -21.80 -1.05
N SER A 57 13.32 -22.97 -1.66
CA SER A 57 12.82 -24.18 -0.99
C SER A 57 13.61 -24.55 0.30
N ASN A 58 14.92 -24.34 0.30
CA ASN A 58 15.76 -24.59 1.49
C ASN A 58 15.48 -23.58 2.62
N HIS A 59 15.13 -22.34 2.32
CA HIS A 59 14.75 -21.34 3.32
C HIS A 59 13.37 -21.68 3.91
N MET A 60 12.42 -22.05 3.06
CA MET A 60 11.07 -22.42 3.49
C MET A 60 11.05 -23.61 4.43
N ALA A 61 11.93 -24.60 4.21
CA ALA A 61 12.06 -25.78 5.07
C ALA A 61 12.59 -25.45 6.49
N GLN A 62 13.17 -24.28 6.70
CA GLN A 62 13.69 -23.83 8.00
C GLN A 62 12.71 -22.94 8.77
N LEU A 63 11.70 -22.39 8.10
CA LEU A 63 10.68 -21.53 8.71
C LEU A 63 9.57 -22.41 9.29
N LEU A 64 9.87 -23.08 10.39
CA LEU A 64 8.94 -23.95 11.09
C LEU A 64 8.03 -23.16 12.02
N GLY A 65 6.85 -23.67 12.27
CA GLY A 65 5.91 -23.13 13.26
C GLY A 65 4.54 -22.82 12.71
N ARG A 66 3.57 -22.92 13.61
CA ARG A 66 2.15 -22.70 13.32
C ARG A 66 1.68 -21.25 13.47
N PHE A 67 2.57 -20.37 13.89
CA PHE A 67 2.37 -18.92 13.93
C PHE A 67 3.37 -18.26 13.01
N GLY A 68 2.93 -17.29 12.23
CA GLY A 68 3.83 -16.58 11.34
C GLY A 68 3.28 -15.22 10.92
N ILE A 69 4.21 -14.33 10.59
CA ILE A 69 3.93 -13.04 9.94
C ILE A 69 4.80 -12.87 8.71
N GLY A 70 4.25 -12.17 7.72
CA GLY A 70 4.92 -11.90 6.46
C GLY A 70 4.73 -10.46 5.99
N HIS A 71 5.71 -9.98 5.24
CA HIS A 71 5.73 -8.61 4.72
C HIS A 71 6.30 -8.56 3.30
N ALA A 72 5.63 -7.80 2.43
CA ALA A 72 6.15 -7.39 1.13
C ALA A 72 6.29 -5.85 1.13
N ARG A 73 7.55 -5.38 1.07
CA ARG A 73 7.89 -3.97 1.27
C ARG A 73 7.77 -3.18 -0.01
N TYR A 74 7.16 -2.00 0.12
CA TYR A 74 7.29 -0.88 -0.81
C TYR A 74 8.03 0.25 -0.08
N PRO A 75 9.09 0.83 -0.64
CA PRO A 75 9.83 1.90 0.03
C PRO A 75 8.92 3.12 0.23
N THR A 76 8.82 3.63 1.45
CA THR A 76 7.96 4.76 1.80
C THR A 76 8.73 6.05 2.03
N GLN A 77 9.98 5.98 2.47
CA GLN A 77 10.88 7.12 2.65
C GLN A 77 12.32 6.67 2.37
N GLY A 78 12.86 7.14 1.29
CA GLY A 78 14.26 7.47 1.00
C GLY A 78 15.34 6.39 1.09
N SER A 79 15.23 5.31 1.82
CA SER A 79 16.27 4.30 1.91
C SER A 79 15.78 2.92 1.45
N SER A 80 16.50 2.32 0.51
CA SER A 80 16.43 0.90 0.19
C SER A 80 17.59 0.20 0.92
N GLY A 81 17.38 -1.05 1.33
CA GLY A 81 18.42 -1.87 1.94
C GLY A 81 17.81 -3.04 2.71
N ALA A 82 18.54 -4.13 2.80
CA ALA A 82 18.15 -5.33 3.54
C ALA A 82 17.81 -5.04 5.01
N ALA A 83 18.48 -4.04 5.62
CA ALA A 83 18.23 -3.61 7.00
C ALA A 83 16.80 -3.12 7.24
N LEU A 84 16.15 -2.56 6.21
CA LEU A 84 14.77 -2.04 6.29
C LEU A 84 13.70 -3.08 5.90
N ALA A 85 14.12 -4.27 5.49
CA ALA A 85 13.19 -5.38 5.27
C ALA A 85 12.53 -5.78 6.60
N GLN A 86 11.22 -6.00 6.55
CA GLN A 86 10.43 -6.42 7.70
C GLN A 86 10.13 -7.93 7.61
N PRO A 87 9.80 -8.59 8.75
CA PRO A 87 9.53 -8.06 10.10
C PRO A 87 10.76 -7.56 10.85
N PHE A 88 10.56 -6.59 11.77
CA PHE A 88 11.53 -6.21 12.80
C PHE A 88 11.34 -7.06 14.05
N TYR A 89 12.39 -7.13 14.88
CA TYR A 89 12.40 -7.95 16.10
C TYR A 89 13.04 -7.22 17.28
N VAL A 90 12.46 -7.39 18.46
CA VAL A 90 13.05 -7.02 19.75
C VAL A 90 12.96 -8.20 20.71
N ASN A 91 14.01 -8.41 21.51
CA ASN A 91 14.08 -9.54 22.44
C ASN A 91 13.36 -9.29 23.77
N SER A 92 13.08 -8.04 24.14
CA SER A 92 12.50 -7.65 25.42
C SER A 92 11.29 -6.72 25.22
N PRO A 93 10.16 -6.97 25.96
CA PRO A 93 9.84 -8.21 26.69
C PRO A 93 9.40 -9.34 25.76
N TYR A 94 9.47 -10.58 26.18
CA TYR A 94 8.93 -11.82 25.55
C TYR A 94 9.52 -12.25 24.19
N GLY A 95 10.27 -11.40 23.48
CA GLY A 95 10.59 -11.62 22.07
C GLY A 95 9.39 -11.27 21.19
N ILE A 96 9.44 -10.08 20.57
CA ILE A 96 8.35 -9.55 19.74
C ILE A 96 8.87 -9.29 18.34
N ALA A 97 8.15 -9.81 17.35
CA ALA A 97 8.33 -9.45 15.95
C ALA A 97 7.15 -8.64 15.46
N LEU A 98 7.38 -7.67 14.58
CA LEU A 98 6.33 -6.82 14.02
C LEU A 98 6.59 -6.50 12.56
N ALA A 99 5.52 -6.53 11.77
CA ALA A 99 5.47 -5.97 10.42
C ALA A 99 4.36 -4.93 10.33
N HIS A 100 4.60 -3.87 9.57
CA HIS A 100 3.78 -2.67 9.52
C HIS A 100 3.58 -2.20 8.08
N ASN A 101 2.36 -1.75 7.78
CA ASN A 101 2.00 -1.03 6.56
C ASN A 101 1.45 0.34 6.96
N GLY A 102 2.10 1.40 6.50
CA GLY A 102 1.67 2.77 6.80
C GLY A 102 2.83 3.72 7.00
N ASN A 103 2.60 4.75 7.80
CA ASN A 103 3.64 5.68 8.25
C ASN A 103 3.21 6.37 9.55
N LEU A 104 4.14 6.49 10.49
CA LEU A 104 3.99 7.31 11.69
C LEU A 104 4.48 8.73 11.41
N THR A 105 3.60 9.70 11.60
CA THR A 105 3.91 11.12 11.37
C THR A 105 4.71 11.75 12.49
N ASN A 106 4.75 11.12 13.67
CA ASN A 106 5.53 11.55 14.84
C ASN A 106 6.70 10.61 15.19
N SER A 107 7.19 9.80 14.24
CA SER A 107 8.23 8.79 14.48
C SER A 107 9.52 9.37 15.07
N ALA A 108 9.98 10.54 14.63
CA ALA A 108 11.17 11.19 15.15
C ALA A 108 11.03 11.55 16.63
N PHE A 109 9.89 12.15 17.02
CA PHE A 109 9.60 12.47 18.42
C PHE A 109 9.56 11.20 19.29
N LEU A 110 8.90 10.15 18.82
CA LEU A 110 8.82 8.88 19.55
C LEU A 110 10.18 8.21 19.70
N SER A 111 11.06 8.30 18.69
CA SER A 111 12.43 7.79 18.74
C SER A 111 13.23 8.45 19.85
N ASP A 112 13.17 9.78 19.94
CA ASP A 112 13.84 10.55 21.00
C ASP A 112 13.28 10.22 22.38
N GLU A 113 11.96 10.11 22.51
CA GLU A 113 11.30 9.73 23.76
C GLU A 113 11.72 8.33 24.22
N LEU A 114 11.74 7.33 23.34
CA LEU A 114 12.18 5.96 23.65
C LEU A 114 13.62 5.93 24.12
N PHE A 115 14.50 6.71 23.51
CA PHE A 115 15.90 6.80 23.92
C PHE A 115 16.04 7.42 25.33
N GLN A 116 15.31 8.51 25.61
CA GLN A 116 15.39 9.21 26.88
C GLN A 116 14.71 8.47 28.03
N SER A 117 13.56 7.84 27.79
CA SER A 117 12.73 7.23 28.82
C SER A 117 13.06 5.76 29.10
N ASP A 118 13.48 5.01 28.08
CA ASP A 118 13.64 3.54 28.16
C ASP A 118 15.01 3.05 27.70
N LEU A 119 15.90 3.98 27.35
CA LEU A 119 17.26 3.70 26.84
C LEU A 119 17.27 2.69 25.68
N ARG A 120 16.22 2.71 24.86
CA ARG A 120 16.12 1.84 23.69
C ARG A 120 16.91 2.39 22.53
N HIS A 121 17.79 1.58 22.00
CA HIS A 121 18.53 1.88 20.80
C HIS A 121 17.76 1.39 19.57
N LEU A 122 17.58 2.25 18.58
CA LEU A 122 17.02 1.90 17.28
C LEU A 122 18.17 1.76 16.28
N ASN A 123 18.10 0.72 15.46
CA ASN A 123 19.14 0.43 14.48
C ASN A 123 18.88 1.10 13.13
N THR A 124 17.65 1.51 12.88
CA THR A 124 17.23 2.14 11.61
C THR A 124 16.38 3.38 11.84
N ASP A 125 16.21 4.18 10.82
CA ASP A 125 15.29 5.32 10.81
C ASP A 125 13.85 4.89 10.45
N SER A 126 13.54 3.59 10.49
CA SER A 126 12.21 3.08 10.13
C SER A 126 11.20 3.34 11.23
N ASP A 127 10.10 3.97 10.87
CA ASP A 127 8.93 4.13 11.72
C ASP A 127 8.34 2.80 12.21
N SER A 128 8.55 1.71 11.45
CA SER A 128 8.14 0.37 11.85
C SER A 128 8.95 -0.15 13.04
N GLU A 129 10.24 0.17 13.12
CA GLU A 129 11.08 -0.16 14.28
C GLU A 129 10.68 0.71 15.49
N VAL A 130 10.32 1.96 15.26
CA VAL A 130 9.76 2.85 16.29
C VAL A 130 8.47 2.27 16.84
N LEU A 131 7.50 1.90 15.98
CA LEU A 131 6.22 1.32 16.39
C LEU A 131 6.41 0.03 17.21
N LEU A 132 7.31 -0.84 16.78
CA LEU A 132 7.66 -2.06 17.51
C LEU A 132 8.19 -1.73 18.92
N ASN A 133 9.08 -0.75 19.03
CA ASN A 133 9.69 -0.39 20.30
C ASN A 133 8.72 0.34 21.22
N VAL A 134 7.79 1.16 20.71
CA VAL A 134 6.68 1.72 21.50
C VAL A 134 5.80 0.61 22.04
N PHE A 135 5.39 -0.34 21.21
CA PHE A 135 4.57 -1.48 21.65
C PHE A 135 5.29 -2.33 22.69
N ALA A 136 6.56 -2.66 22.49
CA ALA A 136 7.39 -3.38 23.44
C ALA A 136 7.56 -2.63 24.77
N HIS A 137 7.72 -1.30 24.72
CA HIS A 137 7.80 -0.47 25.92
C HIS A 137 6.51 -0.53 26.74
N GLU A 138 5.35 -0.39 26.09
CA GLU A 138 4.07 -0.44 26.79
C GLU A 138 3.79 -1.81 27.42
N LEU A 139 4.15 -2.90 26.74
CA LEU A 139 4.09 -4.25 27.31
C LEU A 139 5.05 -4.41 28.50
N HIS A 140 6.27 -3.87 28.41
CA HIS A 140 7.24 -3.91 29.49
C HIS A 140 6.74 -3.18 30.76
N ARG A 141 6.09 -2.05 30.58
CA ARG A 141 5.53 -1.24 31.70
C ARG A 141 4.46 -1.98 32.50
N LEU A 142 3.78 -2.96 31.91
CA LEU A 142 2.79 -3.78 32.62
C LEU A 142 3.43 -4.76 33.61
N GLY A 143 4.73 -5.04 33.48
CA GLY A 143 5.51 -5.85 34.43
C GLY A 143 5.06 -7.31 34.54
N LYS A 144 4.41 -7.86 33.52
CA LYS A 144 3.93 -9.25 33.50
C LYS A 144 5.00 -10.21 32.99
N LEU A 145 5.09 -11.40 33.56
CA LEU A 145 5.96 -12.48 33.05
C LEU A 145 5.36 -13.16 31.82
N MET A 146 4.03 -13.29 31.81
CA MET A 146 3.25 -13.82 30.68
C MET A 146 2.10 -12.86 30.42
N PRO A 147 1.97 -12.29 29.23
CA PRO A 147 0.87 -11.38 28.92
C PRO A 147 -0.41 -12.15 28.68
N LEU A 148 -1.52 -11.61 29.15
CA LEU A 148 -2.87 -12.03 28.79
C LEU A 148 -3.41 -11.16 27.64
N PRO A 149 -4.49 -11.56 26.96
CA PRO A 149 -5.10 -10.72 25.91
C PRO A 149 -5.40 -9.30 26.38
N GLU A 150 -5.89 -9.13 27.62
CA GLU A 150 -6.23 -7.82 28.21
C GLU A 150 -4.99 -6.93 28.39
N ASP A 151 -3.83 -7.53 28.70
CA ASP A 151 -2.56 -6.82 28.83
C ASP A 151 -2.12 -6.27 27.45
N ILE A 152 -2.29 -7.08 26.41
CA ILE A 152 -1.97 -6.69 25.02
C ILE A 152 -2.89 -5.56 24.55
N PHE A 153 -4.19 -5.66 24.80
CA PHE A 153 -5.14 -4.60 24.47
C PHE A 153 -4.87 -3.30 25.22
N THR A 154 -4.46 -3.39 26.49
CA THR A 154 -4.04 -2.23 27.28
C THR A 154 -2.80 -1.56 26.68
N ALA A 155 -1.79 -2.33 26.29
CA ALA A 155 -0.60 -1.80 25.62
C ALA A 155 -0.96 -1.12 24.29
N ILE A 156 -1.80 -1.76 23.46
CA ILE A 156 -2.24 -1.19 22.18
C ILE A 156 -3.07 0.08 22.37
N SER A 157 -3.91 0.15 23.40
CA SER A 157 -4.63 1.38 23.73
C SER A 157 -3.67 2.55 24.00
N THR A 158 -2.53 2.29 24.63
CA THR A 158 -1.51 3.32 24.84
C THR A 158 -0.73 3.60 23.54
N VAL A 159 -0.45 2.59 22.72
CA VAL A 159 0.13 2.79 21.37
C VAL A 159 -0.72 3.75 20.56
N HIS A 160 -2.05 3.57 20.53
CA HIS A 160 -2.97 4.47 19.81
C HIS A 160 -2.99 5.91 20.34
N LYS A 161 -2.66 6.13 21.61
CA LYS A 161 -2.54 7.47 22.20
C LYS A 161 -1.20 8.16 21.88
N ARG A 162 -0.15 7.37 21.67
CA ARG A 162 1.21 7.87 21.45
C ARG A 162 1.55 8.00 19.95
N CYS A 163 1.15 7.02 19.16
CA CYS A 163 1.49 6.95 17.74
C CYS A 163 0.46 7.71 16.90
N GLU A 164 0.93 8.68 16.12
CA GLU A 164 0.14 9.43 15.16
C GLU A 164 0.48 8.99 13.74
N GLY A 165 -0.54 8.94 12.87
CA GLY A 165 -0.37 8.53 11.47
C GLY A 165 -1.39 7.50 11.02
N GLY A 166 -1.12 6.86 9.88
CA GLY A 166 -1.94 5.78 9.34
C GLY A 166 -1.16 4.48 9.37
N TYR A 167 -1.65 3.46 10.08
CA TYR A 167 -0.94 2.20 10.21
C TYR A 167 -1.84 0.98 10.40
N ALA A 168 -1.42 -0.13 9.79
CA ALA A 168 -1.87 -1.47 10.10
C ALA A 168 -0.65 -2.31 10.48
N ALA A 169 -0.74 -3.11 11.53
CA ALA A 169 0.38 -3.89 12.02
C ALA A 169 -0.04 -5.33 12.33
N VAL A 170 0.91 -6.26 12.12
CA VAL A 170 0.83 -7.65 12.58
C VAL A 170 2.08 -7.95 13.41
N ALA A 171 1.91 -8.62 14.53
CA ALA A 171 3.01 -8.96 15.43
C ALA A 171 2.91 -10.40 15.92
N LEU A 172 4.07 -11.01 16.18
CA LEU A 172 4.20 -12.26 16.92
C LEU A 172 4.81 -11.96 18.27
N ILE A 173 4.24 -12.53 19.33
CA ILE A 173 4.81 -12.53 20.67
C ILE A 173 5.12 -13.97 21.04
N ALA A 174 6.40 -14.26 21.28
CA ALA A 174 6.84 -15.62 21.65
C ALA A 174 6.16 -16.06 22.96
N GLY A 175 5.56 -17.25 22.95
CA GLY A 175 4.81 -17.81 24.06
C GLY A 175 3.40 -17.25 24.24
N PHE A 176 2.94 -16.35 23.35
CA PHE A 176 1.56 -15.83 23.36
C PHE A 176 0.80 -16.16 22.07
N GLY A 177 1.34 -15.74 20.90
CA GLY A 177 0.72 -15.95 19.60
C GLY A 177 0.75 -14.74 18.67
N LEU A 178 -0.29 -14.59 17.85
CA LEU A 178 -0.45 -13.54 16.84
C LEU A 178 -1.25 -12.37 17.41
N VAL A 179 -0.81 -11.15 17.09
CA VAL A 179 -1.51 -9.89 17.37
C VAL A 179 -1.63 -9.10 16.08
N ALA A 180 -2.77 -8.44 15.87
CA ALA A 180 -2.92 -7.48 14.77
C ALA A 180 -3.74 -6.28 15.24
N PHE A 181 -3.41 -5.08 14.74
CA PHE A 181 -4.12 -3.87 15.09
C PHE A 181 -4.06 -2.84 13.98
N ARG A 182 -5.03 -1.93 13.99
CA ARG A 182 -5.24 -0.92 12.95
C ARG A 182 -5.35 0.46 13.59
N ASP A 183 -4.85 1.49 12.91
CA ASP A 183 -4.88 2.88 13.37
C ASP A 183 -6.30 3.36 13.71
N PRO A 184 -6.46 4.39 14.59
CA PRO A 184 -7.76 4.88 15.04
C PRO A 184 -8.66 5.46 13.93
N HIS A 185 -8.10 5.79 12.77
CA HIS A 185 -8.85 6.27 11.60
C HIS A 185 -9.13 5.16 10.57
N GLY A 186 -8.50 3.99 10.74
CA GLY A 186 -8.62 2.90 9.78
C GLY A 186 -8.07 3.26 8.39
N ILE A 187 -7.02 4.11 8.33
CA ILE A 187 -6.44 4.58 7.05
C ILE A 187 -5.89 3.41 6.25
N ARG A 188 -5.14 2.51 6.92
CA ARG A 188 -4.58 1.34 6.24
C ARG A 188 -5.49 0.12 6.39
N PRO A 189 -5.71 -0.63 5.29
CA PRO A 189 -6.61 -1.78 5.32
C PRO A 189 -6.01 -2.96 6.07
N LEU A 190 -6.86 -3.71 6.76
CA LEU A 190 -6.51 -4.96 7.41
C LEU A 190 -7.76 -5.83 7.56
N VAL A 191 -7.77 -7.00 6.93
CA VAL A 191 -8.89 -7.94 6.92
C VAL A 191 -8.55 -9.20 7.71
N VAL A 192 -9.57 -9.88 8.20
CA VAL A 192 -9.48 -11.12 8.98
C VAL A 192 -10.29 -12.21 8.31
N GLY A 193 -9.70 -13.39 8.18
CA GLY A 193 -10.35 -14.59 7.71
C GLY A 193 -10.16 -15.78 8.64
N GLN A 194 -11.01 -16.76 8.49
CA GLN A 194 -10.94 -18.05 9.18
C GLN A 194 -11.06 -19.21 8.20
N ARG A 195 -10.47 -20.34 8.59
CA ARG A 195 -10.60 -21.62 7.88
C ARG A 195 -10.72 -22.74 8.91
N VAL A 196 -11.52 -23.75 8.62
CA VAL A 196 -11.58 -24.96 9.45
C VAL A 196 -10.68 -26.02 8.83
N ALA A 197 -9.64 -26.44 9.56
CA ALA A 197 -8.77 -27.49 9.14
C ALA A 197 -9.50 -28.87 9.12
N PRO A 198 -8.97 -29.87 8.40
CA PRO A 198 -9.57 -31.22 8.37
C PRO A 198 -9.76 -31.87 9.75
N SER A 199 -8.95 -31.51 10.75
CA SER A 199 -9.06 -31.93 12.15
C SER A 199 -10.24 -31.28 12.90
N GLY A 200 -10.85 -30.22 12.36
CA GLY A 200 -11.85 -29.38 13.01
C GLY A 200 -11.27 -28.18 13.75
N VAL A 201 -9.95 -27.98 13.74
CA VAL A 201 -9.30 -26.81 14.34
C VAL A 201 -9.59 -25.57 13.46
N VAL A 202 -9.92 -24.44 14.12
CA VAL A 202 -10.09 -23.17 13.42
C VAL A 202 -8.74 -22.48 13.28
N GLU A 203 -8.40 -22.15 12.06
CA GLU A 203 -7.20 -21.38 11.68
C GLU A 203 -7.57 -19.96 11.34
N TYR A 204 -6.69 -19.00 11.60
CA TYR A 204 -6.93 -17.59 11.35
C TYR A 204 -5.83 -16.96 10.48
N MET A 205 -6.26 -16.08 9.60
CA MET A 205 -5.37 -15.27 8.77
C MET A 205 -5.78 -13.81 8.80
N VAL A 206 -4.79 -12.93 8.91
CA VAL A 206 -4.94 -11.48 8.79
C VAL A 206 -4.14 -11.02 7.60
N ALA A 207 -4.68 -10.14 6.77
CA ALA A 207 -4.00 -9.66 5.57
C ALA A 207 -4.38 -8.23 5.21
N SER A 208 -3.55 -7.57 4.40
CA SER A 208 -3.85 -6.24 3.88
C SER A 208 -5.05 -6.22 2.93
N GLU A 209 -5.31 -7.31 2.21
CA GLU A 209 -6.41 -7.42 1.24
C GLU A 209 -7.06 -8.82 1.27
N SER A 210 -8.36 -8.89 0.98
CA SER A 210 -9.13 -10.15 1.00
C SER A 210 -8.64 -11.18 0.00
N VAL A 211 -8.03 -10.78 -1.12
CA VAL A 211 -7.48 -11.71 -2.13
C VAL A 211 -6.40 -12.64 -1.57
N ALA A 212 -5.71 -12.24 -0.49
CA ALA A 212 -4.76 -13.11 0.19
C ALA A 212 -5.47 -14.23 0.97
N LEU A 213 -6.65 -13.95 1.52
CA LEU A 213 -7.51 -14.94 2.18
C LEU A 213 -8.05 -15.94 1.15
N ASP A 214 -8.56 -15.43 0.02
CA ASP A 214 -9.18 -16.23 -1.03
C ASP A 214 -8.22 -17.31 -1.56
N VAL A 215 -6.98 -16.93 -1.90
CA VAL A 215 -5.98 -17.88 -2.43
C VAL A 215 -5.58 -18.94 -1.41
N SER A 216 -5.61 -18.58 -0.13
CA SER A 216 -5.27 -19.47 0.99
C SER A 216 -6.47 -20.30 1.51
N GLY A 217 -7.65 -20.12 0.90
CA GLY A 217 -8.88 -20.84 1.25
C GLY A 217 -9.48 -20.43 2.60
N TYR A 218 -9.28 -19.17 3.01
CA TYR A 218 -9.89 -18.58 4.21
C TYR A 218 -11.17 -17.82 3.84
N GLU A 219 -12.21 -18.02 4.63
CA GLU A 219 -13.42 -17.21 4.57
C GLU A 219 -13.18 -15.86 5.25
N LEU A 220 -13.52 -14.77 4.57
CA LEU A 220 -13.47 -13.42 5.14
C LEU A 220 -14.53 -13.29 6.24
N ILE A 221 -14.12 -13.06 7.48
CA ILE A 221 -15.01 -12.83 8.63
C ILE A 221 -15.19 -11.34 8.97
N GLY A 222 -14.47 -10.47 8.31
CA GLY A 222 -14.59 -9.01 8.40
C GLY A 222 -13.26 -8.28 8.40
N ASP A 223 -13.35 -6.98 8.59
CA ASP A 223 -12.19 -6.09 8.73
C ASP A 223 -11.76 -6.00 10.20
N VAL A 224 -10.50 -5.67 10.43
CA VAL A 224 -10.07 -5.09 11.71
C VAL A 224 -10.54 -3.64 11.71
N LEU A 225 -11.40 -3.30 12.67
CA LEU A 225 -12.04 -1.98 12.73
C LEU A 225 -11.02 -0.87 13.08
N PRO A 226 -11.33 0.41 12.81
CA PRO A 226 -10.47 1.51 13.24
C PRO A 226 -10.18 1.46 14.74
N GLY A 227 -8.91 1.49 15.11
CA GLY A 227 -8.47 1.40 16.51
C GLY A 227 -8.70 0.06 17.20
N GLU A 228 -9.18 -0.95 16.48
CA GLU A 228 -9.35 -2.30 17.02
C GLU A 228 -8.02 -3.07 17.01
N ALA A 229 -7.88 -3.92 18.01
CA ALA A 229 -6.87 -4.96 18.04
C ALA A 229 -7.50 -6.34 18.10
N ILE A 230 -6.84 -7.31 17.49
CA ILE A 230 -7.16 -8.73 17.56
C ILE A 230 -5.95 -9.51 18.05
N CYS A 231 -6.21 -10.57 18.82
CA CYS A 231 -5.19 -11.49 19.26
C CYS A 231 -5.65 -12.93 19.00
N VAL A 232 -4.75 -13.78 18.52
CA VAL A 232 -4.96 -15.22 18.48
C VAL A 232 -3.93 -15.87 19.37
N SER A 233 -4.37 -16.45 20.50
CA SER A 233 -3.49 -17.06 21.49
C SER A 233 -2.90 -18.38 20.97
N GLU A 234 -1.88 -18.92 21.68
CA GLU A 234 -1.34 -20.26 21.37
C GLU A 234 -2.38 -21.38 21.45
N ALA A 235 -3.46 -21.18 22.22
CA ALA A 235 -4.58 -22.11 22.25
C ALA A 235 -5.49 -22.03 21.01
N GLY A 236 -5.23 -21.11 20.06
CA GLY A 236 -6.04 -20.91 18.87
C GLY A 236 -7.33 -20.11 19.12
N THR A 237 -7.44 -19.42 20.26
CA THR A 237 -8.62 -18.58 20.57
C THR A 237 -8.43 -17.18 20.04
N LEU A 238 -9.41 -16.69 19.25
CA LEU A 238 -9.48 -15.33 18.75
C LEU A 238 -10.15 -14.40 19.79
N TYR A 239 -9.47 -13.32 20.11
CA TYR A 239 -9.97 -12.22 20.93
C TYR A 239 -9.99 -10.93 20.11
N ARG A 240 -10.99 -10.09 20.32
CA ARG A 240 -11.13 -8.79 19.63
C ARG A 240 -11.52 -7.72 20.64
N GLN A 241 -10.88 -6.53 20.57
CA GLN A 241 -11.19 -5.41 21.45
C GLN A 241 -10.96 -4.07 20.75
N GLN A 242 -11.91 -3.13 20.95
CA GLN A 242 -11.70 -1.74 20.60
C GLN A 242 -10.69 -1.12 21.58
N CYS A 243 -9.58 -0.61 21.05
CA CYS A 243 -8.47 -0.05 21.83
C CYS A 243 -8.35 1.48 21.72
N ALA A 244 -9.01 2.11 20.72
CA ALA A 244 -9.03 3.57 20.59
C ALA A 244 -10.27 4.17 21.24
N GLU A 245 -10.13 5.41 21.80
CA GLU A 245 -11.22 6.11 22.48
C GLU A 245 -12.26 6.69 21.52
N ASN A 246 -11.83 7.22 20.37
CA ASN A 246 -12.70 7.88 19.39
C ASN A 246 -12.39 7.38 17.96
N PRO A 247 -12.65 6.10 17.65
CA PRO A 247 -12.36 5.57 16.34
C PRO A 247 -13.28 6.18 15.28
N LYS A 248 -12.73 6.40 14.07
CA LYS A 248 -13.49 6.88 12.90
C LYS A 248 -13.08 6.05 11.68
N LEU A 249 -14.04 5.59 10.91
CA LEU A 249 -13.74 4.87 9.68
C LEU A 249 -13.51 5.86 8.53
N THR A 250 -12.24 6.19 8.31
CA THR A 250 -11.79 7.10 7.25
C THR A 250 -10.68 6.45 6.41
N PRO A 251 -11.00 5.37 5.65
CA PRO A 251 -10.00 4.62 4.90
C PRO A 251 -9.40 5.46 3.77
N CYS A 252 -8.19 5.11 3.37
CA CYS A 252 -7.50 5.79 2.28
C CYS A 252 -8.23 5.58 0.95
N ILE A 253 -8.72 6.66 0.34
CA ILE A 253 -9.42 6.60 -0.94
C ILE A 253 -8.53 6.09 -2.09
N PHE A 254 -7.21 6.30 -2.00
CA PHE A 254 -6.28 5.92 -3.04
C PHE A 254 -6.08 4.39 -3.14
N GLU A 255 -6.47 3.63 -2.10
CA GLU A 255 -6.60 2.17 -2.18
C GLU A 255 -7.63 1.78 -3.25
N HIS A 256 -8.78 2.45 -3.28
CA HIS A 256 -9.85 2.19 -4.24
C HIS A 256 -9.54 2.73 -5.65
N VAL A 257 -8.70 3.76 -5.75
CA VAL A 257 -8.26 4.33 -7.04
C VAL A 257 -7.22 3.43 -7.70
N TYR A 258 -6.15 3.09 -6.96
CA TYR A 258 -4.95 2.50 -7.58
C TYR A 258 -4.43 1.23 -6.90
N PHE A 259 -4.18 1.27 -5.57
CA PHE A 259 -3.34 0.25 -4.93
C PHE A 259 -3.97 -1.12 -4.84
N ALA A 260 -5.20 -1.20 -4.33
CA ALA A 260 -5.85 -2.48 -4.12
C ALA A 260 -6.16 -3.20 -5.43
N ARG A 261 -6.13 -4.50 -5.41
CA ARG A 261 -6.59 -5.30 -6.54
C ARG A 261 -8.09 -5.11 -6.76
N PRO A 262 -8.58 -5.13 -8.01
CA PRO A 262 -10.01 -4.97 -8.28
C PRO A 262 -10.89 -6.02 -7.60
N ASP A 263 -10.37 -7.23 -7.42
CA ASP A 263 -11.05 -8.36 -6.79
C ASP A 263 -11.05 -8.30 -5.25
N SER A 264 -10.45 -7.27 -4.63
CA SER A 264 -10.42 -7.10 -3.18
C SER A 264 -11.71 -6.49 -2.63
N LEU A 265 -12.07 -6.95 -1.42
CA LEU A 265 -13.07 -6.36 -0.54
C LEU A 265 -12.36 -5.83 0.71
N MET A 266 -12.54 -4.55 1.04
CA MET A 266 -11.95 -3.86 2.20
C MET A 266 -12.98 -2.90 2.78
N ASP A 267 -13.11 -2.87 4.11
CA ASP A 267 -14.14 -2.08 4.80
C ASP A 267 -15.55 -2.30 4.22
N SER A 268 -15.85 -3.55 3.83
CA SER A 268 -17.07 -3.94 3.12
C SER A 268 -17.28 -3.26 1.76
N ILE A 269 -16.27 -2.58 1.22
CA ILE A 269 -16.31 -1.89 -0.08
C ILE A 269 -15.59 -2.74 -1.14
N SER A 270 -16.31 -3.12 -2.20
CA SER A 270 -15.73 -3.79 -3.36
C SER A 270 -14.96 -2.79 -4.22
N VAL A 271 -13.66 -3.00 -4.38
CA VAL A 271 -12.79 -2.18 -5.24
C VAL A 271 -13.28 -2.21 -6.69
N TYR A 272 -13.70 -3.37 -7.18
CA TYR A 272 -14.24 -3.53 -8.54
C TYR A 272 -15.47 -2.66 -8.77
N LYS A 273 -16.46 -2.73 -7.87
CA LYS A 273 -17.69 -1.94 -7.96
C LYS A 273 -17.41 -0.44 -7.87
N THR A 274 -16.50 -0.04 -6.99
CA THR A 274 -16.06 1.35 -6.87
C THR A 274 -15.48 1.85 -8.19
N ARG A 275 -14.55 1.12 -8.82
CA ARG A 275 -13.96 1.51 -10.11
C ARG A 275 -14.98 1.53 -11.26
N MET A 276 -15.97 0.64 -11.25
CA MET A 276 -17.09 0.73 -12.21
C MET A 276 -17.87 2.04 -12.04
N ARG A 277 -18.21 2.41 -10.80
CA ARG A 277 -18.95 3.66 -10.49
C ARG A 277 -18.12 4.89 -10.85
N GLN A 278 -16.80 4.88 -10.60
CA GLN A 278 -15.89 5.93 -11.03
C GLN A 278 -15.97 6.16 -12.55
N GLY A 279 -15.96 5.08 -13.34
CA GLY A 279 -16.10 5.17 -14.79
C GLY A 279 -17.44 5.75 -15.22
N ALA A 280 -18.54 5.33 -14.58
CA ALA A 280 -19.87 5.86 -14.85
C ALA A 280 -20.02 7.35 -14.45
N ALA A 281 -19.48 7.75 -13.30
CA ALA A 281 -19.48 9.15 -12.88
C ALA A 281 -18.64 10.04 -13.82
N LEU A 282 -17.47 9.56 -14.23
CA LEU A 282 -16.61 10.25 -15.19
C LEU A 282 -17.30 10.41 -16.56
N ALA A 283 -18.10 9.42 -17.00
CA ALA A 283 -18.90 9.55 -18.21
C ALA A 283 -19.93 10.68 -18.13
N LYS A 284 -20.63 10.78 -17.00
CA LYS A 284 -21.58 11.87 -16.75
C LYS A 284 -20.90 13.24 -16.84
N LYS A 285 -19.67 13.35 -16.29
CA LYS A 285 -18.86 14.57 -16.39
C LYS A 285 -18.47 14.86 -17.84
N VAL A 286 -18.00 13.87 -18.59
CA VAL A 286 -17.70 14.03 -20.04
C VAL A 286 -18.89 14.56 -20.80
N LEU A 287 -20.08 13.97 -20.60
CA LEU A 287 -21.32 14.42 -21.28
C LEU A 287 -21.76 15.82 -20.85
N ARG A 288 -21.52 16.21 -19.59
CA ARG A 288 -21.81 17.55 -19.07
C ARG A 288 -20.89 18.61 -19.69
N GLU A 289 -19.59 18.35 -19.76
CA GLU A 289 -18.59 19.31 -20.24
C GLU A 289 -18.48 19.34 -21.76
N ARG A 290 -18.73 18.19 -22.41
CA ARG A 290 -18.59 18.05 -23.85
C ARG A 290 -19.70 17.16 -24.44
N PRO A 291 -20.95 17.62 -24.51
CA PRO A 291 -22.10 16.83 -25.01
C PRO A 291 -21.87 16.23 -26.40
N GLN A 292 -21.16 16.97 -27.26
CA GLN A 292 -20.76 16.51 -28.61
C GLN A 292 -19.28 16.13 -28.58
N HIS A 293 -18.93 15.11 -27.76
CA HIS A 293 -17.54 14.75 -27.49
C HIS A 293 -16.77 14.22 -28.72
N GLY A 294 -17.46 13.62 -29.69
CA GLY A 294 -16.83 13.10 -30.90
C GLY A 294 -15.82 11.97 -30.66
N ILE A 295 -15.90 11.28 -29.52
CA ILE A 295 -15.02 10.17 -29.15
C ILE A 295 -15.44 8.93 -29.94
N ASP A 296 -14.50 8.33 -30.68
CA ASP A 296 -14.72 7.08 -31.43
C ASP A 296 -14.48 5.83 -30.57
N VAL A 297 -13.53 5.93 -29.61
CA VAL A 297 -13.11 4.81 -28.79
C VAL A 297 -12.53 5.24 -27.47
N VAL A 298 -12.81 4.48 -26.41
CA VAL A 298 -12.17 4.57 -25.09
C VAL A 298 -11.09 3.48 -25.01
N ILE A 299 -9.89 3.90 -24.60
CA ILE A 299 -8.70 3.02 -24.47
C ILE A 299 -8.12 3.18 -23.07
N PRO A 300 -8.19 2.16 -22.22
CA PRO A 300 -7.60 2.22 -20.88
C PRO A 300 -6.08 2.07 -20.92
N ILE A 301 -5.40 2.73 -20.00
CA ILE A 301 -4.00 2.46 -19.69
C ILE A 301 -3.93 1.19 -18.82
N PRO A 302 -3.29 0.10 -19.28
CA PRO A 302 -3.28 -1.15 -18.52
C PRO A 302 -2.39 -1.06 -17.29
N ASP A 303 -2.75 -1.70 -16.15
CA ASP A 303 -3.90 -2.62 -15.99
C ASP A 303 -5.03 -1.99 -15.14
N THR A 304 -4.75 -0.99 -14.32
CA THR A 304 -5.64 -0.43 -13.26
C THR A 304 -6.86 0.28 -13.79
N SER A 305 -6.75 0.92 -14.96
CA SER A 305 -7.83 1.74 -15.54
C SER A 305 -8.87 0.94 -16.33
N ARG A 306 -8.68 -0.38 -16.51
CA ARG A 306 -9.57 -1.21 -17.36
C ARG A 306 -11.01 -1.18 -16.91
N VAL A 307 -11.25 -1.34 -15.61
CA VAL A 307 -12.60 -1.41 -15.03
C VAL A 307 -13.32 -0.07 -15.20
N ALA A 308 -12.66 1.04 -14.84
CA ALA A 308 -13.22 2.38 -15.01
C ALA A 308 -13.43 2.72 -16.49
N GLY A 309 -12.45 2.43 -17.36
CA GLY A 309 -12.54 2.67 -18.79
C GLY A 309 -13.66 1.88 -19.47
N GLN A 310 -13.91 0.63 -19.06
CA GLN A 310 -15.01 -0.18 -19.58
C GLN A 310 -16.37 0.43 -19.22
N SER A 311 -16.55 0.83 -17.96
CA SER A 311 -17.79 1.44 -17.49
C SER A 311 -18.01 2.80 -18.16
N LEU A 312 -16.96 3.62 -18.29
CA LEU A 312 -16.98 4.90 -19.00
C LEU A 312 -17.43 4.72 -20.46
N ALA A 313 -16.84 3.77 -21.19
CA ALA A 313 -17.20 3.51 -22.59
C ALA A 313 -18.65 3.07 -22.76
N TYR A 314 -19.12 2.24 -21.84
CA TYR A 314 -20.51 1.76 -21.83
C TYR A 314 -21.49 2.94 -21.64
N GLU A 315 -21.26 3.79 -20.67
CA GLU A 315 -22.12 4.97 -20.40
C GLU A 315 -22.09 6.02 -21.51
N LEU A 316 -20.94 6.20 -22.18
CA LEU A 316 -20.83 7.09 -23.33
C LEU A 316 -21.42 6.49 -24.64
N GLY A 317 -21.76 5.20 -24.66
CA GLY A 317 -22.23 4.51 -25.86
C GLY A 317 -21.16 4.36 -26.95
N VAL A 318 -19.86 4.37 -26.59
CA VAL A 318 -18.73 4.25 -27.52
C VAL A 318 -18.00 2.93 -27.35
N LYS A 319 -17.15 2.59 -28.32
CA LYS A 319 -16.38 1.35 -28.27
C LYS A 319 -15.32 1.39 -27.16
N PHE A 320 -15.22 0.30 -26.39
CA PHE A 320 -14.07 0.01 -25.54
C PHE A 320 -13.07 -0.86 -26.31
N ARG A 321 -11.78 -0.51 -26.29
CA ARG A 321 -10.71 -1.29 -26.93
C ARG A 321 -9.44 -1.28 -26.08
N GLU A 322 -8.76 -2.41 -26.00
CA GLU A 322 -7.41 -2.48 -25.46
C GLU A 322 -6.40 -2.04 -26.54
N GLY A 323 -6.19 -0.74 -26.65
CA GLY A 323 -5.26 -0.17 -27.64
C GLY A 323 -3.79 -0.27 -27.23
N PHE A 324 -3.49 -0.55 -25.97
CA PHE A 324 -2.14 -0.78 -25.46
C PHE A 324 -1.99 -2.19 -24.91
N MET A 325 -0.95 -2.90 -25.37
CA MET A 325 -0.58 -4.22 -24.86
C MET A 325 0.61 -4.12 -23.92
N LYS A 326 0.41 -4.56 -22.67
CA LYS A 326 1.47 -4.61 -21.67
C LYS A 326 2.31 -5.88 -21.84
N ASN A 327 3.63 -5.71 -21.88
CA ASN A 327 4.54 -6.84 -21.85
C ASN A 327 4.57 -7.43 -20.42
N ARG A 328 4.00 -8.63 -20.26
CA ARG A 328 3.87 -9.33 -18.97
C ARG A 328 5.19 -9.86 -18.43
N TYR A 329 6.21 -9.98 -19.28
CA TYR A 329 7.53 -10.51 -18.90
C TYR A 329 8.52 -9.44 -18.46
N ILE A 330 8.20 -8.17 -18.65
CA ILE A 330 9.00 -7.04 -18.16
C ILE A 330 8.38 -6.55 -16.86
N GLY A 331 9.06 -6.82 -15.75
CA GLY A 331 8.72 -6.30 -14.43
C GLY A 331 8.92 -4.79 -14.30
N ARG A 332 8.72 -4.23 -13.11
CA ARG A 332 9.16 -2.85 -12.82
C ARG A 332 10.67 -2.80 -13.04
N THR A 333 11.12 -2.05 -14.03
CA THR A 333 12.54 -1.73 -14.16
C THR A 333 12.93 -0.83 -13.00
N PHE A 334 14.02 -1.16 -12.31
CA PHE A 334 14.69 -0.25 -11.39
C PHE A 334 14.83 1.13 -12.06
N ILE A 335 14.71 2.18 -11.28
CA ILE A 335 14.79 3.57 -11.77
C ILE A 335 16.19 3.75 -12.39
N MET A 336 16.26 3.69 -13.72
CA MET A 336 17.47 3.96 -14.45
C MET A 336 17.70 5.48 -14.48
N PRO A 337 18.90 6.00 -14.17
CA PRO A 337 19.21 7.41 -14.30
C PRO A 337 19.27 7.80 -15.78
N GLY A 338 18.47 8.80 -16.17
CA GLY A 338 18.50 9.39 -17.52
C GLY A 338 17.13 9.48 -18.20
N GLN A 339 16.80 10.66 -18.76
CA GLN A 339 15.53 10.90 -19.46
C GLN A 339 15.37 10.04 -20.73
N SER A 340 16.46 9.77 -21.46
CA SER A 340 16.44 8.94 -22.66
C SER A 340 16.17 7.47 -22.39
N GLU A 341 16.64 6.94 -21.24
CA GLU A 341 16.41 5.55 -20.85
C GLU A 341 14.99 5.35 -20.28
N ARG A 342 14.42 6.36 -19.61
CA ARG A 342 13.01 6.33 -19.18
C ARG A 342 12.05 6.27 -20.37
N LYS A 343 12.33 6.99 -21.47
CA LYS A 343 11.55 6.91 -22.71
C LYS A 343 11.56 5.52 -23.34
N LYS A 344 12.70 4.83 -23.35
CA LYS A 344 12.81 3.44 -23.78
C LYS A 344 12.02 2.48 -22.89
N SER A 345 11.98 2.73 -21.59
CA SER A 345 11.35 1.84 -20.61
C SER A 345 9.82 1.78 -20.75
N VAL A 346 9.14 2.88 -21.08
CA VAL A 346 7.69 2.87 -21.31
C VAL A 346 7.35 2.11 -22.60
N ARG A 347 8.10 2.36 -23.68
CA ARG A 347 7.91 1.64 -24.97
C ARG A 347 8.19 0.14 -24.86
N GLN A 348 9.11 -0.28 -24.01
CA GLN A 348 9.34 -1.70 -23.75
C GLN A 348 8.18 -2.36 -22.99
N LYS A 349 7.51 -1.60 -22.12
CA LYS A 349 6.41 -2.10 -21.30
C LYS A 349 5.06 -2.07 -22.00
N LEU A 350 4.82 -1.06 -22.84
CA LEU A 350 3.55 -0.83 -23.54
C LEU A 350 3.78 -0.75 -25.04
N ASN A 351 3.01 -1.51 -25.79
CA ASN A 351 3.02 -1.45 -27.25
C ASN A 351 1.63 -1.06 -27.75
N PRO A 352 1.49 0.01 -28.60
CA PRO A 352 0.21 0.38 -29.18
C PRO A 352 -0.22 -0.60 -30.28
N VAL A 353 -1.52 -0.79 -30.42
CA VAL A 353 -2.16 -1.52 -31.52
C VAL A 353 -2.65 -0.50 -32.55
N PRO A 354 -1.92 -0.23 -33.67
CA PRO A 354 -2.18 0.92 -34.52
C PRO A 354 -3.62 0.96 -35.10
N LEU A 355 -4.23 -0.19 -35.37
CA LEU A 355 -5.61 -0.29 -35.86
C LEU A 355 -6.65 0.32 -34.91
N GLU A 356 -6.34 0.42 -33.63
CA GLU A 356 -7.24 1.00 -32.65
C GLU A 356 -7.09 2.52 -32.52
N PHE A 357 -6.04 3.11 -33.10
CA PHE A 357 -5.74 4.55 -33.06
C PHE A 357 -5.99 5.25 -34.39
N GLN A 358 -5.68 4.59 -35.51
CA GLN A 358 -5.62 5.20 -36.83
C GLN A 358 -6.92 5.94 -37.18
N ASP A 359 -6.81 7.24 -37.48
CA ASP A 359 -7.89 8.17 -37.92
C ASP A 359 -9.02 8.33 -36.88
N LYS A 360 -8.80 7.97 -35.61
CA LYS A 360 -9.80 8.04 -34.55
C LYS A 360 -9.53 9.19 -33.55
N THR A 361 -10.59 9.74 -32.99
CA THR A 361 -10.59 10.51 -31.77
C THR A 361 -10.63 9.54 -30.58
N VAL A 362 -9.51 9.38 -29.90
CA VAL A 362 -9.38 8.42 -28.79
C VAL A 362 -9.50 9.11 -27.45
N LEU A 363 -10.21 8.50 -26.51
CA LEU A 363 -10.19 8.88 -25.08
C LEU A 363 -9.32 7.85 -24.35
N LEU A 364 -8.13 8.27 -23.96
CA LEU A 364 -7.27 7.50 -23.07
C LEU A 364 -7.75 7.65 -21.63
N VAL A 365 -7.82 6.57 -20.88
CA VAL A 365 -8.27 6.57 -19.49
C VAL A 365 -7.17 6.02 -18.60
N ASP A 366 -6.76 6.80 -17.60
CA ASP A 366 -5.86 6.34 -16.54
C ASP A 366 -6.55 6.41 -15.17
N ASP A 367 -6.02 5.69 -14.19
CA ASP A 367 -6.52 5.75 -12.81
C ASP A 367 -6.23 7.11 -12.18
N SER A 368 -5.06 7.66 -12.40
CA SER A 368 -4.61 8.95 -11.86
C SER A 368 -3.44 9.53 -12.66
N ILE A 369 -3.26 10.85 -12.59
CA ILE A 369 -2.10 11.55 -13.15
C ILE A 369 -1.28 12.11 -11.99
N VAL A 370 -0.05 11.60 -11.82
CA VAL A 370 0.84 12.01 -10.73
C VAL A 370 1.93 12.97 -11.24
N ARG A 371 2.93 12.47 -11.99
CA ARG A 371 4.03 13.28 -12.54
C ARG A 371 3.79 13.77 -13.98
N GLY A 372 2.82 13.22 -14.69
CA GLY A 372 2.49 13.57 -16.08
C GLY A 372 3.45 13.03 -17.15
N THR A 373 4.70 12.68 -16.80
CA THR A 373 5.72 12.20 -17.76
C THR A 373 5.29 10.95 -18.51
N THR A 374 4.69 9.98 -17.83
CA THR A 374 4.16 8.75 -18.43
C THR A 374 2.97 9.06 -19.33
N CYS A 375 2.06 9.95 -18.90
CA CYS A 375 0.90 10.36 -19.68
C CYS A 375 1.32 11.01 -21.00
N GLY A 376 2.28 11.95 -20.97
CA GLY A 376 2.82 12.58 -22.19
C GLY A 376 3.44 11.57 -23.17
N GLN A 377 4.16 10.56 -22.66
CA GLN A 377 4.72 9.50 -23.50
C GLN A 377 3.63 8.62 -24.13
N ILE A 378 2.60 8.27 -23.37
CA ILE A 378 1.47 7.45 -23.86
C ILE A 378 0.67 8.24 -24.90
N ILE A 379 0.42 9.53 -24.69
CA ILE A 379 -0.23 10.42 -25.66
C ILE A 379 0.58 10.48 -26.95
N GLN A 380 1.89 10.64 -26.85
CA GLN A 380 2.78 10.65 -28.00
C GLN A 380 2.73 9.31 -28.77
N MET A 381 2.72 8.18 -28.07
CA MET A 381 2.59 6.86 -28.69
C MET A 381 1.25 6.70 -29.41
N ALA A 382 0.15 7.21 -28.86
CA ALA A 382 -1.16 7.21 -29.52
C ALA A 382 -1.17 8.05 -30.81
N ARG A 383 -0.51 9.22 -30.80
CA ARG A 383 -0.35 10.06 -32.00
C ARG A 383 0.51 9.38 -33.07
N GLU A 384 1.62 8.78 -32.67
CA GLU A 384 2.50 8.01 -33.60
C GLU A 384 1.77 6.79 -34.18
N ALA A 385 0.80 6.21 -33.45
CA ALA A 385 -0.07 5.14 -33.94
C ALA A 385 -1.21 5.63 -34.86
N GLY A 386 -1.27 6.95 -35.16
CA GLY A 386 -2.20 7.52 -36.13
C GLY A 386 -3.50 8.08 -35.54
N ALA A 387 -3.58 8.33 -34.22
CA ALA A 387 -4.75 8.97 -33.61
C ALA A 387 -4.97 10.38 -34.20
N LYS A 388 -6.21 10.69 -34.57
CA LYS A 388 -6.63 12.00 -35.08
C LYS A 388 -6.65 13.04 -33.98
N GLN A 389 -7.21 12.69 -32.84
CA GLN A 389 -7.19 13.48 -31.60
C GLN A 389 -6.98 12.53 -30.42
N VAL A 390 -6.28 13.03 -29.39
CA VAL A 390 -6.03 12.30 -28.15
C VAL A 390 -6.57 13.07 -26.98
N TYR A 391 -7.69 12.61 -26.46
CA TYR A 391 -8.27 13.08 -25.21
C TYR A 391 -7.75 12.22 -24.06
N PHE A 392 -7.66 12.80 -22.88
CA PHE A 392 -7.19 12.08 -21.69
C PHE A 392 -8.17 12.27 -20.53
N ALA A 393 -8.50 11.17 -19.86
CA ALA A 393 -9.38 11.15 -18.69
C ALA A 393 -8.67 10.49 -17.52
N SER A 394 -8.70 11.14 -16.36
CA SER A 394 -8.27 10.57 -15.09
C SER A 394 -9.49 10.14 -14.28
N ALA A 395 -9.52 8.87 -13.85
CA ALA A 395 -10.56 8.34 -12.98
C ALA A 395 -10.47 8.88 -11.53
N ALA A 396 -9.38 9.58 -11.20
CA ALA A 396 -9.20 10.31 -9.95
C ALA A 396 -9.14 11.83 -10.19
N PRO A 397 -9.39 12.64 -9.14
CA PRO A 397 -9.13 14.08 -9.14
C PRO A 397 -7.64 14.42 -9.35
N PRO A 398 -7.29 15.69 -9.60
CA PRO A 398 -5.89 16.09 -9.67
C PRO A 398 -5.14 15.81 -8.36
N VAL A 399 -4.04 15.05 -8.44
CA VAL A 399 -3.15 14.79 -7.30
C VAL A 399 -2.28 16.03 -7.08
N ARG A 400 -2.53 16.76 -5.99
CA ARG A 400 -1.93 18.07 -5.71
C ARG A 400 -0.99 18.11 -4.52
N PHE A 401 -1.16 17.17 -3.57
CA PHE A 401 -0.48 17.18 -2.29
C PHE A 401 0.22 15.84 -2.03
N PRO A 402 1.34 15.83 -1.29
CA PRO A 402 2.02 14.60 -0.92
C PRO A 402 1.19 13.78 0.07
N ASN A 403 1.32 12.46 0.05
CA ASN A 403 0.77 11.59 1.08
C ASN A 403 1.76 11.45 2.24
N VAL A 404 1.24 11.40 3.48
CA VAL A 404 2.01 11.23 4.71
C VAL A 404 1.67 9.94 5.47
N TYR A 405 0.75 9.13 4.95
CA TYR A 405 0.22 7.92 5.60
C TYR A 405 0.68 6.61 4.93
N GLY A 406 1.85 6.61 4.32
CA GLY A 406 2.50 5.39 3.82
C GLY A 406 2.36 5.15 2.31
N ILE A 407 1.90 6.14 1.53
CA ILE A 407 2.03 6.13 0.08
C ILE A 407 3.29 6.91 -0.31
N ASP A 408 4.16 6.28 -1.09
CA ASP A 408 5.30 6.98 -1.68
C ASP A 408 4.81 7.88 -2.83
N MET A 409 4.42 9.09 -2.47
CA MET A 409 4.09 10.15 -3.43
C MET A 409 5.33 11.00 -3.69
N PRO A 410 5.50 11.54 -4.91
CA PRO A 410 6.55 12.51 -5.19
C PRO A 410 6.47 13.74 -4.28
N ALA A 411 7.54 14.53 -4.23
CA ALA A 411 7.51 15.84 -3.62
C ALA A 411 6.46 16.74 -4.34
N ALA A 412 5.94 17.74 -3.64
CA ALA A 412 4.85 18.56 -4.16
C ALA A 412 5.17 19.21 -5.51
N ASP A 413 6.41 19.66 -5.70
CA ASP A 413 6.92 20.26 -6.95
C ASP A 413 7.04 19.27 -8.12
N GLU A 414 7.10 17.96 -7.85
CA GLU A 414 7.08 16.90 -8.87
C GLU A 414 5.65 16.48 -9.27
N LEU A 415 4.63 16.90 -8.51
CA LEU A 415 3.22 16.63 -8.83
C LEU A 415 2.77 17.58 -9.94
N ILE A 416 2.38 17.02 -11.09
CA ILE A 416 2.05 17.86 -12.26
C ILE A 416 0.90 18.82 -12.00
N ALA A 417 -0.04 18.46 -11.12
CA ALA A 417 -1.23 19.29 -10.83
C ALA A 417 -1.00 20.25 -9.64
N HIS A 418 0.16 20.20 -8.96
CA HIS A 418 0.46 21.10 -7.86
C HIS A 418 0.60 22.54 -8.36
N GLY A 419 -0.21 23.47 -7.83
CA GLY A 419 -0.21 24.87 -8.23
C GLY A 419 -0.63 25.16 -9.69
N ARG A 420 -1.14 24.14 -10.42
CA ARG A 420 -1.53 24.29 -11.83
C ARG A 420 -3.03 24.07 -12.04
N THR A 421 -3.55 24.75 -13.04
CA THR A 421 -4.91 24.53 -13.57
C THR A 421 -4.97 23.28 -14.43
N VAL A 422 -6.17 22.75 -14.67
CA VAL A 422 -6.38 21.60 -15.55
C VAL A 422 -5.90 21.89 -16.97
N GLU A 423 -6.05 23.14 -17.44
CA GLU A 423 -5.62 23.55 -18.77
C GLU A 423 -4.08 23.57 -18.90
N GLU A 424 -3.37 24.04 -17.88
CA GLU A 424 -1.90 23.99 -17.86
C GLU A 424 -1.38 22.54 -17.85
N VAL A 425 -2.02 21.66 -17.07
CA VAL A 425 -1.70 20.24 -17.09
C VAL A 425 -1.99 19.62 -18.46
N ARG A 426 -3.12 19.96 -19.10
CA ARG A 426 -3.47 19.49 -20.45
C ARG A 426 -2.38 19.83 -21.46
N VAL A 427 -1.91 21.08 -21.44
CA VAL A 427 -0.85 21.53 -22.34
C VAL A 427 0.45 20.79 -22.07
N GLU A 428 0.82 20.63 -20.81
CA GLU A 428 2.06 19.95 -20.38
C GLU A 428 2.10 18.48 -20.84
N ILE A 429 0.99 17.73 -20.69
CA ILE A 429 0.93 16.33 -21.15
C ILE A 429 0.70 16.19 -22.65
N GLY A 430 0.35 17.28 -23.37
CA GLY A 430 0.12 17.32 -24.81
C GLY A 430 -1.21 16.71 -25.25
N ALA A 431 -2.23 16.66 -24.41
CA ALA A 431 -3.56 16.18 -24.77
C ALA A 431 -4.38 17.26 -25.51
N ASP A 432 -5.28 16.84 -26.41
CA ASP A 432 -6.21 17.76 -27.08
C ASP A 432 -7.36 18.17 -26.14
N TRP A 433 -7.69 17.33 -25.17
CA TRP A 433 -8.62 17.61 -24.10
C TRP A 433 -8.27 16.77 -22.88
N LEU A 434 -8.45 17.33 -21.67
CA LEU A 434 -8.19 16.65 -20.39
C LEU A 434 -9.40 16.79 -19.49
N VAL A 435 -9.83 15.70 -18.88
CA VAL A 435 -10.88 15.67 -17.86
C VAL A 435 -10.41 14.84 -16.66
N TYR A 436 -10.61 15.39 -15.47
CA TYR A 436 -10.41 14.71 -14.20
C TYR A 436 -11.75 14.35 -13.58
N GLN A 437 -11.78 13.30 -12.77
CA GLN A 437 -12.92 13.02 -11.89
C GLN A 437 -13.09 14.15 -10.86
N ASP A 438 -14.33 14.41 -10.44
CA ASP A 438 -14.62 15.29 -9.31
C ASP A 438 -14.39 14.54 -7.99
N LEU A 439 -13.86 15.23 -6.95
CA LEU A 439 -13.58 14.60 -5.66
C LEU A 439 -14.85 14.07 -5.00
N GLU A 440 -15.92 14.84 -5.00
CA GLU A 440 -17.21 14.44 -4.44
C GLU A 440 -17.75 13.16 -5.10
N ASP A 441 -17.66 13.07 -6.42
CA ASP A 441 -18.08 11.89 -7.18
C ASP A 441 -17.22 10.67 -6.84
N LEU A 442 -15.88 10.84 -6.70
CA LEU A 442 -14.97 9.78 -6.29
C LEU A 442 -15.33 9.22 -4.91
N LEU A 443 -15.55 10.11 -3.93
CA LEU A 443 -15.93 9.73 -2.56
C LEU A 443 -17.29 9.04 -2.53
N ALA A 444 -18.28 9.57 -3.29
CA ALA A 444 -19.61 8.98 -3.41
C ALA A 444 -19.56 7.56 -4.01
N CYS A 445 -18.73 7.32 -5.04
CA CYS A 445 -18.56 6.00 -5.66
C CYS A 445 -18.07 4.94 -4.66
N SER A 446 -17.23 5.33 -3.72
CA SER A 446 -16.74 4.43 -2.67
C SER A 446 -17.74 4.27 -1.53
N ARG A 447 -18.32 5.38 -1.05
CA ARG A 447 -19.32 5.39 0.05
C ARG A 447 -20.57 4.57 -0.26
N GLU A 448 -20.97 4.47 -1.52
CA GLU A 448 -22.10 3.63 -1.94
C GLU A 448 -21.89 2.13 -1.57
N GLY A 449 -20.63 1.68 -1.47
CA GLY A 449 -20.30 0.31 -1.04
C GLY A 449 -20.51 0.09 0.46
N ASN A 450 -20.27 1.12 1.28
CA ASN A 450 -20.47 1.09 2.73
C ASN A 450 -20.88 2.49 3.25
N PRO A 451 -22.18 2.72 3.45
CA PRO A 451 -22.68 4.01 3.96
C PRO A 451 -22.23 4.35 5.40
N ALA A 452 -21.70 3.37 6.15
CA ALA A 452 -21.21 3.59 7.51
C ALA A 452 -19.81 4.22 7.58
N VAL A 453 -19.15 4.45 6.43
CA VAL A 453 -17.86 5.15 6.37
C VAL A 453 -18.06 6.62 6.75
N ASP A 454 -17.35 7.09 7.78
CA ASP A 454 -17.43 8.49 8.28
C ASP A 454 -16.89 9.49 7.25
N GLY A 455 -15.83 9.11 6.53
CA GLY A 455 -15.15 9.90 5.52
C GLY A 455 -14.10 9.07 4.79
N PHE A 456 -13.23 9.74 4.05
CA PHE A 456 -12.07 9.09 3.42
C PHE A 456 -10.82 9.93 3.67
N GLU A 457 -9.68 9.28 3.80
CA GLU A 457 -8.39 9.94 3.71
C GLU A 457 -8.16 10.31 2.23
N SER A 458 -8.27 11.59 1.90
CA SER A 458 -8.21 12.17 0.55
C SER A 458 -7.17 13.27 0.41
N SER A 459 -6.25 13.40 1.38
CA SER A 459 -5.27 14.48 1.49
C SER A 459 -4.44 14.72 0.22
N VAL A 460 -4.21 13.70 -0.59
CA VAL A 460 -3.48 13.83 -1.87
C VAL A 460 -4.22 14.72 -2.89
N PHE A 461 -5.54 14.92 -2.73
CA PHE A 461 -6.38 15.73 -3.61
C PHE A 461 -6.70 17.09 -3.01
N ASP A 462 -7.09 17.14 -1.73
CA ASP A 462 -7.62 18.33 -1.03
C ASP A 462 -6.60 18.99 -0.08
N GLY A 463 -5.55 18.28 0.35
CA GLY A 463 -4.57 18.78 1.30
C GLY A 463 -5.05 18.72 2.76
N GLU A 464 -6.20 18.10 3.04
CA GLU A 464 -6.75 17.94 4.38
C GLU A 464 -6.22 16.66 5.04
N TYR A 465 -5.29 16.80 5.97
CA TYR A 465 -4.69 15.66 6.68
C TYR A 465 -5.47 15.33 7.96
N LEU A 466 -5.70 14.04 8.20
CA LEU A 466 -6.51 13.57 9.34
C LEU A 466 -5.82 13.72 10.70
N THR A 467 -4.49 13.72 10.74
CA THR A 467 -3.71 13.92 11.97
C THR A 467 -3.30 15.38 12.10
N GLY A 468 -3.48 15.97 13.29
CA GLY A 468 -3.30 17.42 13.51
C GLY A 468 -1.85 17.92 13.53
N ASN A 469 -0.86 17.04 13.39
CA ASN A 469 0.57 17.36 13.40
C ASN A 469 1.19 17.58 12.01
N ILE A 470 0.39 17.70 10.97
CA ILE A 470 0.85 17.90 9.59
C ILE A 470 0.72 19.37 9.23
N ASP A 471 1.80 20.09 9.39
CA ASP A 471 1.94 21.50 9.01
C ASP A 471 2.93 21.66 7.83
N GLU A 472 3.10 22.90 7.37
CA GLU A 472 4.03 23.20 6.28
C GLU A 472 5.47 22.81 6.63
N HIS A 473 5.88 22.95 7.89
CA HIS A 473 7.23 22.61 8.34
C HIS A 473 7.43 21.07 8.23
N TYR A 474 6.46 20.28 8.64
CA TYR A 474 6.50 18.83 8.50
C TYR A 474 6.59 18.41 7.03
N LEU A 475 5.78 18.99 6.14
CA LEU A 475 5.80 18.71 4.71
C LEU A 475 7.15 19.07 4.07
N GLN A 476 7.75 20.22 4.45
CA GLN A 476 9.08 20.62 4.01
C GLN A 476 10.16 19.66 4.52
N SER A 477 10.07 19.18 5.76
CA SER A 477 11.02 18.21 6.31
C SER A 477 11.04 16.89 5.56
N ILE A 478 9.86 16.37 5.19
CA ILE A 478 9.73 15.17 4.35
C ILE A 478 10.35 15.41 2.96
N GLN A 479 10.10 16.56 2.37
CA GLN A 479 10.65 16.93 1.07
C GLN A 479 12.19 17.00 1.10
N ALA A 480 12.76 17.59 2.13
CA ALA A 480 14.20 17.65 2.35
C ALA A 480 14.82 16.24 2.53
N ALA A 481 14.21 15.39 3.37
CA ALA A 481 14.65 14.02 3.58
C ALA A 481 14.65 13.18 2.30
N ARG A 482 13.64 13.36 1.44
CA ARG A 482 13.58 12.71 0.12
C ARG A 482 14.66 13.19 -0.83
N ALA A 483 14.96 14.49 -0.86
CA ALA A 483 16.02 15.06 -1.69
C ALA A 483 17.42 14.56 -1.28
N ASP A 484 17.67 14.42 0.02
CA ASP A 484 18.95 13.93 0.56
C ASP A 484 19.13 12.42 0.31
N SER A 485 18.08 11.63 0.40
CA SER A 485 18.16 10.22 0.08
C SER A 485 18.39 9.97 -1.41
N ALA A 486 17.79 10.78 -2.29
CA ALA A 486 18.04 10.73 -3.73
C ALA A 486 19.49 11.05 -4.08
N LYS A 487 20.13 11.98 -3.35
CA LYS A 487 21.56 12.30 -3.50
C LYS A 487 22.45 11.14 -3.04
N ARG A 488 22.17 10.53 -1.87
CA ARG A 488 22.94 9.38 -1.36
C ARG A 488 22.87 8.17 -2.29
N HIS A 489 21.72 7.92 -2.95
CA HIS A 489 21.59 6.87 -3.98
C HIS A 489 22.41 7.17 -5.24
N GLY A 490 22.51 8.44 -5.64
CA GLY A 490 23.38 8.87 -6.77
C GLY A 490 24.86 8.62 -6.49
N ASP A 491 25.29 8.83 -5.25
CA ASP A 491 26.70 8.66 -4.84
C ASP A 491 27.05 7.18 -4.55
N ALA A 492 26.08 6.35 -4.11
CA ALA A 492 26.31 4.93 -3.81
C ALA A 492 26.48 4.03 -5.06
N LEU A 493 26.08 4.49 -6.24
CA LEU A 493 26.28 3.75 -7.49
C LEU A 493 27.76 3.70 -7.94
N GLY A 494 28.69 4.33 -7.19
CA GLY A 494 30.12 4.35 -7.46
C GLY A 494 30.99 3.47 -6.55
N VAL A 495 30.43 2.76 -5.56
CA VAL A 495 31.20 1.96 -4.59
C VAL A 495 30.79 0.50 -4.67
N SER A 496 31.63 -0.31 -5.30
CA SER A 496 31.54 -1.76 -5.29
C SER A 496 32.11 -2.33 -3.99
N ASP A 497 31.47 -3.39 -3.51
CA ASP A 497 31.98 -4.46 -2.65
C ASP A 497 32.72 -4.07 -1.35
N GLY A 498 31.99 -4.18 -0.29
CA GLY A 498 32.46 -4.15 1.09
C GLY A 498 31.29 -3.86 2.02
N ALA A 499 30.28 -4.71 1.99
CA ALA A 499 29.14 -4.57 2.87
C ALA A 499 29.60 -4.61 4.33
N VAL A 500 29.63 -3.45 5.00
CA VAL A 500 29.58 -3.40 6.45
C VAL A 500 28.24 -3.98 6.83
N VAL A 501 28.25 -5.21 7.37
CA VAL A 501 27.08 -5.86 7.94
C VAL A 501 26.70 -5.06 9.18
N GLY A 502 25.60 -4.30 9.10
CA GLY A 502 24.98 -3.75 10.30
C GLY A 502 24.61 -4.89 11.25
N LEU A 503 24.68 -4.66 12.56
CA LEU A 503 24.30 -5.62 13.61
C LEU A 503 22.77 -5.86 13.58
N HIS A 504 22.27 -6.36 12.47
CA HIS A 504 20.92 -6.86 12.33
C HIS A 504 21.02 -8.37 12.21
N ASN A 505 20.23 -9.06 12.99
CA ASN A 505 20.08 -10.50 13.07
C ASN A 505 20.09 -11.22 11.69
N ASP A 506 21.18 -11.17 10.98
CA ASP A 506 21.49 -12.01 9.84
C ASP A 506 22.23 -13.24 10.39
N SER A 507 21.48 -14.22 10.83
CA SER A 507 21.98 -15.56 11.04
C SER A 507 21.07 -16.56 10.36
#